data_13f2b0319614fb879b464cd54a7f3b56
#
_entry.id   13f2b0319614fb879b464cd54a7f3b56
#
_cell.length_a   1.000
_cell.length_b   1.000
_cell.length_c   1.000
_cell.angle_alpha   90.00
_cell.angle_beta   90.00
_cell.angle_gamma   90.00
#
_symmetry.space_group_name_H-M   'P 1'
#
loop_
_entity.id
_entity.type
_entity.pdbx_description
1 polymer ?
#
loop_
_entity_poly.entity_id
_entity_poly.type
_entity_poly.pdbx_seq_one_letter_code
_entity_poly.pdbx_strand_id
1 'polypeptide(L)'
;MSMIGPIMASVWYLNVLLERSMLAYWRRAEISLFAFVLVFMVWQIWQNSSLWGSRGHLITYWALNQPNSNRAQSSDSDFLAANGFPEESLQRLRRAHELYPKEITTLLHMWNRACVSGMVAPYSLTEIKDMDGLQYHHNDVNFHLKELVQNLTLNKCSSPSPESVLAIFDIIGEFPLSDYRRASYHALYSDLFVHYRQLDPALIQLPYAFEYEADPQILIRQAMLSVSAGRNSDALVFLERARTAGSKQSLLRSSDKEEILRIETDINNFLRENQ
;
A
#
# COMPACT_ATOMS: atom_id res chain seq x y z
N MET A 1 24.81 4.74 3.85
CA MET A 1 26.22 5.20 3.71
C MET A 1 27.00 4.78 4.95
N SER A 2 28.10 4.07 4.77
CA SER A 2 28.94 3.60 5.88
C SER A 2 29.69 4.77 6.53
N MET A 3 29.46 5.00 7.84
CA MET A 3 30.19 5.99 8.64
C MET A 3 31.63 5.57 8.99
N ILE A 4 32.04 4.37 8.61
CA ILE A 4 33.36 3.79 8.95
C ILE A 4 34.50 4.62 8.37
N GLY A 5 34.37 5.09 7.11
CA GLY A 5 35.42 5.87 6.44
C GLY A 5 35.75 7.20 7.15
N PRO A 6 34.74 8.06 7.46
CA PRO A 6 35.00 9.30 8.21
C PRO A 6 35.60 9.07 9.60
N ILE A 7 35.17 8.02 10.32
CA ILE A 7 35.72 7.70 11.65
C ILE A 7 37.19 7.28 11.55
N MET A 8 37.53 6.40 10.60
CA MET A 8 38.91 5.96 10.39
C MET A 8 39.83 7.13 9.98
N ALA A 9 39.36 8.02 9.09
CA ALA A 9 40.09 9.21 8.68
C ALA A 9 40.34 10.16 9.87
N SER A 10 39.33 10.35 10.74
CA SER A 10 39.43 11.18 11.93
C SER A 10 40.44 10.63 12.94
N VAL A 11 40.43 9.30 13.18
CA VAL A 11 41.38 8.65 14.07
C VAL A 11 42.82 8.74 13.54
N TRP A 12 43.02 8.52 12.23
CA TRP A 12 44.32 8.63 11.58
C TRP A 12 44.85 10.07 11.67
N TYR A 13 44.06 11.07 11.36
CA TYR A 13 44.44 12.48 11.39
C TYR A 13 44.81 12.91 12.80
N LEU A 14 44.06 12.43 13.81
CA LEU A 14 44.36 12.70 15.22
C LEU A 14 45.70 12.10 15.65
N ASN A 15 46.01 10.90 15.22
CA ASN A 15 47.30 10.26 15.54
C ASN A 15 48.48 11.09 14.99
N VAL A 16 48.35 11.55 13.74
CA VAL A 16 49.36 12.42 13.11
C VAL A 16 49.52 13.79 13.85
N LEU A 17 48.43 14.37 14.32
CA LEU A 17 48.47 15.60 15.10
C LEU A 17 49.14 15.40 16.47
N LEU A 18 48.82 14.34 17.17
CA LEU A 18 49.40 13.98 18.47
C LEU A 18 50.91 13.73 18.41
N GLU A 19 51.39 13.13 17.31
CA GLU A 19 52.83 12.90 17.10
C GLU A 19 53.60 14.21 16.84
N ARG A 20 52.94 15.23 16.28
CA ARG A 20 53.56 16.53 15.94
C ARG A 20 53.53 17.56 17.05
N SER A 21 52.70 17.39 18.08
CA SER A 21 52.57 18.40 19.15
C SER A 21 53.70 18.29 20.16
N MET A 22 54.63 19.28 20.11
CA MET A 22 55.77 19.34 21.02
C MET A 22 55.49 19.90 22.42
N LEU A 23 54.32 20.55 22.62
CA LEU A 23 53.94 21.18 23.89
C LEU A 23 52.85 20.43 24.61
N ALA A 24 53.07 19.99 25.84
CA ALA A 24 52.11 19.22 26.65
C ALA A 24 50.73 19.90 26.81
N TYR A 25 50.69 21.25 26.73
CA TYR A 25 49.45 22.02 26.78
C TYR A 25 48.59 21.81 25.51
N TRP A 26 49.18 21.87 24.34
CA TRP A 26 48.49 21.68 23.07
C TRP A 26 47.97 20.25 22.95
N ARG A 27 48.69 19.26 23.39
CA ARG A 27 48.25 17.86 23.42
C ARG A 27 47.01 17.64 24.29
N ARG A 28 46.91 18.32 25.44
CA ARG A 28 45.71 18.29 26.30
C ARG A 28 44.50 18.92 25.64
N ALA A 29 44.70 20.08 24.97
CA ALA A 29 43.63 20.77 24.23
C ALA A 29 43.11 19.92 23.07
N GLU A 30 43.98 19.25 22.30
CA GLU A 30 43.61 18.36 21.22
C GLU A 30 42.81 17.14 21.72
N ILE A 31 43.26 16.52 22.82
CA ILE A 31 42.53 15.39 23.43
C ILE A 31 41.14 15.82 23.92
N SER A 32 41.04 17.03 24.56
CA SER A 32 39.77 17.55 25.02
C SER A 32 38.80 17.87 23.87
N LEU A 33 39.31 18.45 22.80
CA LEU A 33 38.50 18.70 21.58
C LEU A 33 37.98 17.42 20.96
N PHE A 34 38.87 16.41 20.86
CA PHE A 34 38.45 15.11 20.32
C PHE A 34 37.42 14.42 21.19
N ALA A 35 37.61 14.41 22.52
CA ALA A 35 36.64 13.87 23.45
C ALA A 35 35.28 14.56 23.30
N PHE A 36 35.27 15.89 23.16
CA PHE A 36 34.06 16.67 22.93
C PHE A 36 33.37 16.27 21.60
N VAL A 37 34.12 16.14 20.51
CA VAL A 37 33.59 15.72 19.22
C VAL A 37 33.01 14.30 19.30
N LEU A 38 33.68 13.37 19.97
CA LEU A 38 33.19 12.02 20.21
C LEU A 38 31.86 12.01 20.99
N VAL A 39 31.81 12.73 22.11
CA VAL A 39 30.59 12.84 22.92
C VAL A 39 29.45 13.45 22.09
N PHE A 40 29.74 14.49 21.31
CA PHE A 40 28.76 15.08 20.42
C PHE A 40 28.26 14.12 19.33
N MET A 41 29.16 13.33 18.71
CA MET A 41 28.79 12.32 17.74
C MET A 41 27.93 11.21 18.38
N VAL A 42 28.31 10.71 19.56
CA VAL A 42 27.51 9.71 20.30
C VAL A 42 26.14 10.28 20.64
N TRP A 43 26.05 11.53 21.08
CA TRP A 43 24.77 12.19 21.35
C TRP A 43 23.90 12.33 20.08
N GLN A 44 24.48 12.72 18.95
CA GLN A 44 23.79 12.79 17.67
C GLN A 44 23.28 11.38 17.20
N ILE A 45 24.13 10.36 17.34
CA ILE A 45 23.75 8.98 17.03
C ILE A 45 22.61 8.53 17.95
N TRP A 46 22.68 8.84 19.24
CA TRP A 46 21.63 8.48 20.20
C TRP A 46 20.31 9.19 19.89
N GLN A 47 20.31 10.48 19.58
CA GLN A 47 19.12 11.23 19.16
C GLN A 47 18.52 10.63 17.88
N ASN A 48 19.34 10.39 16.86
CA ASN A 48 18.85 9.77 15.63
C ASN A 48 18.32 8.35 15.89
N SER A 49 19.00 7.55 16.69
CA SER A 49 18.57 6.19 17.05
C SER A 49 17.24 6.19 17.78
N SER A 50 16.99 7.17 18.64
CA SER A 50 15.71 7.29 19.37
C SER A 50 14.54 7.60 18.42
N LEU A 51 14.77 8.35 17.34
CA LEU A 51 13.77 8.58 16.28
C LEU A 51 13.44 7.27 15.53
N TRP A 52 14.46 6.45 15.23
CA TRP A 52 14.26 5.16 14.56
C TRP A 52 13.62 4.10 15.47
N GLY A 53 13.79 4.23 16.80
CA GLY A 53 13.16 3.36 17.80
C GLY A 53 11.67 3.58 17.96
N SER A 54 11.13 4.71 17.47
CA SER A 54 9.71 5.03 17.52
C SER A 54 9.20 5.40 16.13
N ARG A 55 8.44 4.48 15.52
CA ARG A 55 7.85 4.69 14.19
C ARG A 55 7.03 5.99 14.12
N GLY A 56 6.28 6.30 15.16
CA GLY A 56 5.47 7.52 15.22
C GLY A 56 6.31 8.78 15.18
N HIS A 57 7.33 8.88 16.05
CA HIS A 57 8.22 10.04 16.07
C HIS A 57 8.95 10.24 14.74
N LEU A 58 9.39 9.15 14.11
CA LEU A 58 10.05 9.22 12.80
C LEU A 58 9.11 9.77 11.71
N ILE A 59 7.87 9.28 11.66
CA ILE A 59 6.88 9.71 10.68
C ILE A 59 6.55 11.19 10.86
N THR A 60 6.24 11.61 12.08
CA THR A 60 5.91 13.02 12.38
C THR A 60 7.12 13.93 12.13
N TYR A 61 8.32 13.52 12.54
CA TYR A 61 9.56 14.25 12.24
C TYR A 61 9.78 14.40 10.73
N TRP A 62 9.54 13.34 9.96
CA TRP A 62 9.67 13.38 8.51
C TRP A 62 8.66 14.34 7.87
N ALA A 63 7.40 14.29 8.27
CA ALA A 63 6.35 15.17 7.76
C ALA A 63 6.62 16.65 8.08
N LEU A 64 7.21 16.95 9.26
CA LEU A 64 7.59 18.30 9.66
C LEU A 64 8.79 18.84 8.87
N ASN A 65 9.80 17.98 8.60
CA ASN A 65 11.02 18.39 7.90
C ASN A 65 10.90 18.32 6.37
N GLN A 66 9.89 17.59 5.86
CA GLN A 66 9.59 17.49 4.44
C GLN A 66 8.13 17.88 4.17
N PRO A 67 7.74 19.13 4.46
CA PRO A 67 6.34 19.56 4.38
C PRO A 67 5.76 19.48 2.97
N ASN A 68 6.62 19.48 1.95
CA ASN A 68 6.24 19.39 0.54
C ASN A 68 6.25 17.95 0.01
N SER A 69 6.51 16.95 0.84
CA SER A 69 6.48 15.55 0.43
C SER A 69 5.07 14.97 0.63
N ASN A 70 4.38 14.66 -0.46
CA ASN A 70 3.06 13.99 -0.41
C ASN A 70 3.14 12.70 0.42
N ARG A 71 4.17 11.88 0.20
CA ARG A 71 4.38 10.63 0.94
C ARG A 71 4.56 10.85 2.45
N ALA A 72 5.30 11.90 2.84
CA ALA A 72 5.50 12.21 4.26
C ALA A 72 4.18 12.65 4.92
N GLN A 73 3.40 13.50 4.25
CA GLN A 73 2.11 13.97 4.74
C GLN A 73 1.08 12.81 4.80
N SER A 74 1.04 11.94 3.81
CA SER A 74 0.18 10.74 3.80
C SER A 74 0.53 9.77 4.93
N SER A 75 1.82 9.50 5.15
CA SER A 75 2.26 8.62 6.24
C SER A 75 1.93 9.18 7.63
N ASP A 76 2.07 10.51 7.82
CA ASP A 76 1.70 11.18 9.08
C ASP A 76 0.18 11.17 9.28
N SER A 77 -0.59 11.33 8.21
CA SER A 77 -2.05 11.17 8.22
C SER A 77 -2.46 9.78 8.71
N ASP A 78 -1.85 8.72 8.18
CA ASP A 78 -2.13 7.35 8.60
C ASP A 78 -1.80 7.13 10.08
N PHE A 79 -0.67 7.63 10.52
CA PHE A 79 -0.26 7.56 11.91
C PHE A 79 -1.24 8.30 12.84
N LEU A 80 -1.65 9.52 12.49
CA LEU A 80 -2.62 10.30 13.26
C LEU A 80 -3.96 9.58 13.37
N ALA A 81 -4.47 9.05 12.27
CA ALA A 81 -5.73 8.32 12.29
C ALA A 81 -5.67 7.04 13.15
N ALA A 82 -4.58 6.29 13.05
CA ALA A 82 -4.37 5.08 13.85
C ALA A 82 -4.28 5.36 15.37
N ASN A 83 -3.94 6.60 15.74
CA ASN A 83 -3.88 7.06 17.13
C ASN A 83 -5.12 7.84 17.59
N GLY A 84 -6.20 7.85 16.81
CA GLY A 84 -7.47 8.47 17.20
C GLY A 84 -7.56 9.98 16.92
N PHE A 85 -6.75 10.51 16.01
CA PHE A 85 -6.75 11.90 15.57
C PHE A 85 -7.21 12.03 14.11
N PRO A 86 -8.50 11.72 13.80
CA PRO A 86 -8.96 11.69 12.41
C PRO A 86 -9.06 13.08 11.76
N GLU A 87 -9.33 14.12 12.53
CA GLU A 87 -9.42 15.50 12.01
C GLU A 87 -8.06 16.01 11.59
N GLU A 88 -7.04 15.83 12.42
CA GLU A 88 -5.65 16.18 12.13
C GLU A 88 -5.11 15.36 10.96
N SER A 89 -5.49 14.08 10.90
CA SER A 89 -5.18 13.20 9.77
C SER A 89 -5.71 13.79 8.45
N LEU A 90 -6.98 14.17 8.41
CA LEU A 90 -7.59 14.77 7.22
C LEU A 90 -6.96 16.13 6.88
N GLN A 91 -6.56 16.92 7.87
CA GLN A 91 -5.84 18.17 7.65
C GLN A 91 -4.46 17.96 6.98
N ARG A 92 -3.74 16.89 7.34
CA ARG A 92 -2.48 16.52 6.66
C ARG A 92 -2.70 16.19 5.19
N LEU A 93 -3.75 15.45 4.88
CA LEU A 93 -4.09 15.12 3.50
C LEU A 93 -4.56 16.35 2.70
N ARG A 94 -5.31 17.27 3.31
CA ARG A 94 -5.66 18.55 2.67
C ARG A 94 -4.41 19.34 2.27
N ARG A 95 -3.42 19.41 3.16
CA ARG A 95 -2.13 20.06 2.86
C ARG A 95 -1.39 19.36 1.71
N ALA A 96 -1.40 18.01 1.67
CA ALA A 96 -0.83 17.27 0.55
C ALA A 96 -1.58 17.58 -0.76
N HIS A 97 -2.91 17.66 -0.71
CA HIS A 97 -3.75 18.00 -1.87
C HIS A 97 -3.51 19.44 -2.37
N GLU A 98 -3.29 20.43 -1.50
CA GLU A 98 -2.94 21.80 -1.90
C GLU A 98 -1.67 21.84 -2.75
N LEU A 99 -0.72 20.95 -2.48
CA LEU A 99 0.53 20.83 -3.24
C LEU A 99 0.35 20.07 -4.56
N TYR A 100 -0.55 19.07 -4.56
CA TYR A 100 -0.79 18.15 -5.68
C TYR A 100 -2.29 17.98 -5.94
N PRO A 101 -2.98 19.03 -6.41
CA PRO A 101 -4.45 19.05 -6.47
C PRO A 101 -5.06 18.03 -7.43
N LYS A 102 -4.30 17.51 -8.37
CA LYS A 102 -4.75 16.51 -9.35
C LYS A 102 -4.28 15.08 -9.07
N GLU A 103 -3.64 14.86 -7.93
CA GLU A 103 -3.15 13.55 -7.51
C GLU A 103 -4.31 12.67 -7.02
N ILE A 104 -4.71 11.69 -7.85
CA ILE A 104 -5.87 10.83 -7.56
C ILE A 104 -5.67 9.99 -6.28
N THR A 105 -4.45 9.58 -5.99
CA THR A 105 -4.14 8.79 -4.79
C THR A 105 -4.46 9.58 -3.51
N THR A 106 -4.08 10.86 -3.48
CA THR A 106 -4.38 11.75 -2.35
C THR A 106 -5.88 11.98 -2.20
N LEU A 107 -6.59 12.19 -3.31
CA LEU A 107 -8.04 12.38 -3.31
C LEU A 107 -8.78 11.15 -2.77
N LEU A 108 -8.41 9.95 -3.22
CA LEU A 108 -8.98 8.70 -2.73
C LEU A 108 -8.64 8.47 -1.25
N HIS A 109 -7.42 8.78 -0.84
CA HIS A 109 -7.02 8.68 0.56
C HIS A 109 -7.86 9.60 1.45
N MET A 110 -8.09 10.86 1.04
CA MET A 110 -8.96 11.80 1.75
C MET A 110 -10.38 11.27 1.85
N TRP A 111 -10.92 10.72 0.77
CA TRP A 111 -12.25 10.15 0.75
C TRP A 111 -12.37 8.94 1.70
N ASN A 112 -11.45 7.99 1.60
CA ASN A 112 -11.41 6.80 2.47
C ASN A 112 -11.30 7.19 3.95
N ARG A 113 -10.47 8.17 4.26
CA ARG A 113 -10.26 8.66 5.63
C ARG A 113 -11.52 9.29 6.20
N ALA A 114 -12.14 10.19 5.44
CA ALA A 114 -13.38 10.83 5.86
C ALA A 114 -14.51 9.81 6.06
N CYS A 115 -14.61 8.85 5.13
CA CYS A 115 -15.56 7.75 5.20
C CYS A 115 -15.44 6.96 6.51
N VAL A 116 -14.27 6.42 6.81
CA VAL A 116 -14.06 5.58 8.01
C VAL A 116 -14.26 6.36 9.30
N SER A 117 -13.99 7.66 9.30
CA SER A 117 -14.14 8.53 10.45
C SER A 117 -15.54 9.13 10.62
N GLY A 118 -16.47 8.83 9.70
CA GLY A 118 -17.83 9.41 9.70
C GLY A 118 -17.83 10.92 9.42
N MET A 119 -16.76 11.45 8.83
CA MET A 119 -16.64 12.86 8.46
C MET A 119 -17.10 13.08 7.02
N VAL A 120 -17.41 14.35 6.70
CA VAL A 120 -17.69 14.74 5.31
C VAL A 120 -16.38 14.78 4.53
N ALA A 121 -16.30 14.00 3.44
CA ALA A 121 -15.19 14.05 2.53
C ALA A 121 -15.11 15.43 1.85
N PRO A 122 -13.90 16.00 1.67
CA PRO A 122 -13.73 17.28 0.99
C PRO A 122 -14.22 17.26 -0.47
N TYR A 123 -14.16 16.08 -1.09
CA TYR A 123 -14.63 15.82 -2.45
C TYR A 123 -15.45 14.53 -2.46
N SER A 124 -16.58 14.54 -3.16
CA SER A 124 -17.31 13.31 -3.47
C SER A 124 -16.61 12.51 -4.57
N LEU A 125 -16.87 11.23 -4.67
CA LEU A 125 -16.33 10.42 -5.78
C LEU A 125 -16.82 10.93 -7.15
N THR A 126 -18.00 11.52 -7.22
CA THR A 126 -18.51 12.15 -8.45
C THR A 126 -17.67 13.36 -8.83
N GLU A 127 -17.34 14.23 -7.88
CA GLU A 127 -16.47 15.37 -8.15
C GLU A 127 -15.07 14.94 -8.56
N ILE A 128 -14.51 13.92 -7.92
CA ILE A 128 -13.20 13.36 -8.32
C ILE A 128 -13.26 12.82 -9.75
N LYS A 129 -14.30 12.08 -10.11
CA LYS A 129 -14.51 11.55 -11.46
C LYS A 129 -14.54 12.64 -12.52
N ASP A 130 -15.14 13.78 -12.20
CA ASP A 130 -15.35 14.88 -13.15
C ASP A 130 -14.15 15.86 -13.21
N MET A 131 -13.07 15.59 -12.44
CA MET A 131 -11.86 16.41 -12.47
C MET A 131 -11.02 16.13 -13.73
N ASP A 132 -10.74 17.19 -14.49
CA ASP A 132 -9.87 17.12 -15.67
C ASP A 132 -8.39 16.97 -15.29
N GLY A 133 -7.68 16.12 -16.03
CA GLY A 133 -6.22 15.99 -15.96
C GLY A 133 -5.74 15.41 -14.64
N LEU A 134 -6.47 14.45 -14.07
CA LEU A 134 -6.02 13.67 -12.94
C LEU A 134 -4.67 13.03 -13.23
N GLN A 135 -3.80 13.00 -12.22
CA GLN A 135 -2.44 12.50 -12.31
C GLN A 135 -2.25 11.31 -11.38
N TYR A 136 -1.37 10.41 -11.81
CA TYR A 136 -0.94 9.26 -11.05
C TYR A 136 0.57 9.36 -10.81
N HIS A 137 0.97 9.63 -9.59
CA HIS A 137 2.39 9.84 -9.30
C HIS A 137 3.05 8.67 -8.60
N HIS A 138 2.38 7.71 -8.06
CA HIS A 138 3.01 6.46 -7.55
C HIS A 138 2.12 5.58 -6.66
N ASN A 139 2.45 4.41 -6.64
CA ASN A 139 2.64 3.26 -5.74
C ASN A 139 1.46 2.88 -4.85
N ASP A 140 0.65 3.80 -4.37
CA ASP A 140 -0.34 3.52 -3.33
C ASP A 140 -1.79 3.51 -3.86
N VAL A 141 -2.00 3.72 -5.17
CA VAL A 141 -3.36 3.75 -5.73
C VAL A 141 -4.11 2.45 -5.48
N ASN A 142 -3.46 1.29 -5.67
CA ASN A 142 -4.08 -0.01 -5.39
C ASN A 142 -4.40 -0.21 -3.91
N PHE A 143 -3.58 0.36 -3.02
CA PHE A 143 -3.87 0.35 -1.59
C PHE A 143 -5.16 1.11 -1.29
N HIS A 144 -5.31 2.33 -1.82
CA HIS A 144 -6.49 3.15 -1.61
C HIS A 144 -7.73 2.62 -2.36
N LEU A 145 -7.56 1.98 -3.52
CA LEU A 145 -8.63 1.24 -4.18
C LEU A 145 -9.10 0.05 -3.32
N LYS A 146 -8.16 -0.69 -2.73
CA LYS A 146 -8.49 -1.78 -1.81
C LYS A 146 -9.24 -1.28 -0.59
N GLU A 147 -8.79 -0.18 0.03
CA GLU A 147 -9.50 0.46 1.13
C GLU A 147 -10.91 0.89 0.70
N LEU A 148 -11.05 1.50 -0.50
CA LEU A 148 -12.35 1.91 -1.05
C LEU A 148 -13.29 0.72 -1.16
N VAL A 149 -12.87 -0.37 -1.81
CA VAL A 149 -13.67 -1.59 -1.95
C VAL A 149 -14.04 -2.18 -0.57
N GLN A 150 -13.08 -2.26 0.35
CA GLN A 150 -13.33 -2.75 1.71
C GLN A 150 -14.31 -1.88 2.48
N ASN A 151 -14.20 -0.56 2.41
CA ASN A 151 -15.10 0.36 3.09
C ASN A 151 -16.52 0.27 2.54
N LEU A 152 -16.68 0.05 1.23
CA LEU A 152 -17.96 -0.17 0.58
C LEU A 152 -18.57 -1.53 0.99
N THR A 153 -17.80 -2.61 0.90
CA THR A 153 -18.27 -3.96 1.23
C THR A 153 -18.66 -4.12 2.69
N LEU A 154 -18.00 -3.40 3.58
CA LEU A 154 -18.29 -3.37 5.02
C LEU A 154 -19.35 -2.32 5.41
N ASN A 155 -19.94 -1.63 4.45
CA ASN A 155 -20.94 -0.56 4.67
C ASN A 155 -20.48 0.51 5.69
N LYS A 156 -19.18 0.83 5.67
CA LYS A 156 -18.62 1.87 6.56
C LYS A 156 -18.93 3.28 6.11
N CYS A 157 -19.28 3.44 4.84
CA CYS A 157 -19.54 4.73 4.21
C CYS A 157 -21.01 4.87 3.83
N SER A 158 -21.51 6.10 3.79
CA SER A 158 -22.73 6.41 3.04
C SER A 158 -22.47 6.00 1.58
N SER A 159 -23.27 5.08 1.06
CA SER A 159 -23.05 4.43 -0.24
C SER A 159 -22.93 5.46 -1.37
N PRO A 160 -21.77 5.64 -1.98
CA PRO A 160 -21.66 6.40 -3.22
C PRO A 160 -22.42 5.66 -4.33
N SER A 161 -22.80 6.38 -5.39
CA SER A 161 -23.45 5.70 -6.52
C SER A 161 -22.47 4.68 -7.14
N PRO A 162 -22.93 3.48 -7.52
CA PRO A 162 -22.11 2.49 -8.21
C PRO A 162 -21.37 3.07 -9.43
N GLU A 163 -22.06 3.92 -10.19
CA GLU A 163 -21.51 4.57 -11.38
C GLU A 163 -20.29 5.46 -11.07
N SER A 164 -20.32 6.21 -9.96
CA SER A 164 -19.18 7.04 -9.56
C SER A 164 -17.97 6.18 -9.16
N VAL A 165 -18.20 5.07 -8.47
CA VAL A 165 -17.11 4.16 -8.06
C VAL A 165 -16.51 3.46 -9.28
N LEU A 166 -17.35 2.92 -10.17
CA LEU A 166 -16.91 2.26 -11.42
C LEU A 166 -16.10 3.23 -12.29
N ALA A 167 -16.56 4.49 -12.43
CA ALA A 167 -15.85 5.49 -13.20
C ALA A 167 -14.45 5.83 -12.62
N ILE A 168 -14.28 5.80 -11.29
CA ILE A 168 -12.95 5.95 -10.67
C ILE A 168 -12.03 4.78 -11.06
N PHE A 169 -12.57 3.56 -11.10
CA PHE A 169 -11.81 2.40 -11.58
C PHE A 169 -11.44 2.56 -13.05
N ASP A 170 -12.37 2.99 -13.92
CA ASP A 170 -12.09 3.21 -15.35
C ASP A 170 -10.95 4.23 -15.54
N ILE A 171 -10.98 5.36 -14.83
CA ILE A 171 -9.92 6.37 -14.87
C ILE A 171 -8.56 5.77 -14.46
N ILE A 172 -8.54 4.98 -13.38
CA ILE A 172 -7.29 4.37 -12.89
C ILE A 172 -6.78 3.30 -13.86
N GLY A 173 -7.66 2.59 -14.54
CA GLY A 173 -7.32 1.61 -15.58
C GLY A 173 -6.55 2.20 -16.76
N GLU A 174 -6.72 3.50 -17.05
CA GLU A 174 -6.01 4.21 -18.12
C GLU A 174 -4.56 4.57 -17.74
N PHE A 175 -4.20 4.52 -16.44
CA PHE A 175 -2.85 4.84 -16.01
C PHE A 175 -1.83 3.73 -16.33
N PRO A 176 -0.54 4.06 -16.51
CA PRO A 176 0.52 3.09 -16.80
C PRO A 176 0.90 2.29 -15.54
N LEU A 177 0.05 1.35 -15.16
CA LEU A 177 0.28 0.45 -14.03
C LEU A 177 1.32 -0.62 -14.41
N SER A 178 2.19 -1.00 -13.48
CA SER A 178 3.04 -2.21 -13.63
C SER A 178 2.18 -3.47 -13.61
N ASP A 179 2.69 -4.59 -14.17
CA ASP A 179 1.93 -5.85 -14.30
C ASP A 179 1.33 -6.30 -12.98
N TYR A 180 2.13 -6.36 -11.91
CA TYR A 180 1.64 -6.69 -10.56
C TYR A 180 0.48 -5.78 -10.10
N ARG A 181 0.56 -4.48 -10.39
CA ARG A 181 -0.50 -3.54 -10.03
C ARG A 181 -1.73 -3.68 -10.90
N ARG A 182 -1.53 -3.99 -12.16
CA ARG A 182 -2.61 -4.25 -13.11
C ARG A 182 -3.36 -5.52 -12.73
N ALA A 183 -2.65 -6.57 -12.33
CA ALA A 183 -3.28 -7.77 -11.78
C ALA A 183 -4.14 -7.46 -10.54
N SER A 184 -3.56 -6.74 -9.57
CA SER A 184 -4.26 -6.32 -8.35
C SER A 184 -5.46 -5.42 -8.66
N TYR A 185 -5.32 -4.48 -9.61
CA TYR A 185 -6.40 -3.61 -10.06
C TYR A 185 -7.59 -4.43 -10.60
N HIS A 186 -7.36 -5.37 -11.53
CA HIS A 186 -8.43 -6.20 -12.08
C HIS A 186 -9.07 -7.10 -11.02
N ALA A 187 -8.29 -7.61 -10.07
CA ALA A 187 -8.83 -8.37 -8.95
C ALA A 187 -9.76 -7.52 -8.07
N LEU A 188 -9.37 -6.29 -7.73
CA LEU A 188 -10.18 -5.34 -6.97
C LEU A 188 -11.43 -4.90 -7.76
N TYR A 189 -11.31 -4.72 -9.07
CA TYR A 189 -12.44 -4.37 -9.92
C TYR A 189 -13.46 -5.51 -9.97
N SER A 190 -12.99 -6.77 -10.02
CA SER A 190 -13.86 -7.96 -9.85
C SER A 190 -14.57 -7.95 -8.49
N ASP A 191 -13.87 -7.62 -7.37
CA ASP A 191 -14.48 -7.52 -6.05
C ASP A 191 -15.60 -6.49 -6.00
N LEU A 192 -15.40 -5.36 -6.64
CA LEU A 192 -16.39 -4.31 -6.73
C LEU A 192 -17.65 -4.77 -7.47
N PHE A 193 -17.49 -5.44 -8.61
CA PHE A 193 -18.62 -6.01 -9.34
C PHE A 193 -19.37 -7.07 -8.53
N VAL A 194 -18.66 -7.93 -7.78
CA VAL A 194 -19.28 -8.88 -6.85
C VAL A 194 -20.10 -8.16 -5.79
N HIS A 195 -19.57 -7.08 -5.21
CA HIS A 195 -20.30 -6.26 -4.24
C HIS A 195 -21.62 -5.73 -4.81
N TYR A 196 -21.61 -5.31 -6.06
CA TYR A 196 -22.82 -4.85 -6.77
C TYR A 196 -23.66 -6.00 -7.38
N ARG A 197 -23.36 -7.26 -7.04
CA ARG A 197 -24.04 -8.47 -7.55
C ARG A 197 -24.00 -8.63 -9.08
N GLN A 198 -22.99 -8.08 -9.71
CA GLN A 198 -22.74 -8.15 -11.15
C GLN A 198 -21.69 -9.24 -11.44
N LEU A 199 -22.10 -10.52 -11.41
CA LEU A 199 -21.17 -11.65 -11.50
C LEU A 199 -20.51 -11.77 -12.88
N ASP A 200 -21.22 -11.47 -13.97
CA ASP A 200 -20.67 -11.55 -15.31
C ASP A 200 -19.51 -10.56 -15.55
N PRO A 201 -19.66 -9.26 -15.27
CA PRO A 201 -18.53 -8.34 -15.30
C PRO A 201 -17.38 -8.74 -14.36
N ALA A 202 -17.68 -9.27 -13.17
CA ALA A 202 -16.65 -9.74 -12.26
C ALA A 202 -15.81 -10.87 -12.86
N LEU A 203 -16.46 -11.84 -13.51
CA LEU A 203 -15.81 -12.96 -14.20
C LEU A 203 -14.96 -12.51 -15.40
N ILE A 204 -15.30 -11.40 -16.06
CA ILE A 204 -14.51 -10.83 -17.17
C ILE A 204 -13.20 -10.22 -16.65
N GLN A 205 -13.14 -9.69 -15.44
CA GLN A 205 -11.95 -9.05 -14.89
C GLN A 205 -10.86 -10.04 -14.47
N LEU A 206 -11.21 -11.21 -13.96
CA LEU A 206 -10.24 -12.17 -13.41
C LEU A 206 -9.26 -12.76 -14.44
N PRO A 207 -9.64 -13.07 -15.70
CA PRO A 207 -8.68 -13.46 -16.73
C PRO A 207 -7.59 -12.43 -16.96
N TYR A 208 -7.92 -11.13 -16.98
CA TYR A 208 -6.92 -10.07 -17.10
C TYR A 208 -6.00 -10.03 -15.88
N ALA A 209 -6.54 -10.20 -14.66
CA ALA A 209 -5.69 -10.30 -13.48
C ALA A 209 -4.68 -11.46 -13.59
N PHE A 210 -5.12 -12.63 -14.07
CA PHE A 210 -4.30 -13.82 -14.25
C PHE A 210 -3.25 -13.66 -15.37
N GLU A 211 -3.57 -12.91 -16.42
CA GLU A 211 -2.63 -12.61 -17.51
C GLU A 211 -1.42 -11.81 -17.04
N TYR A 212 -1.63 -10.85 -16.14
CA TYR A 212 -0.56 -10.04 -15.58
C TYR A 212 0.19 -10.72 -14.43
N GLU A 213 -0.49 -11.55 -13.65
CA GLU A 213 0.09 -12.30 -12.54
C GLU A 213 -0.54 -13.70 -12.51
N ALA A 214 0.23 -14.70 -12.93
CA ALA A 214 -0.24 -16.08 -13.00
C ALA A 214 -0.37 -16.74 -11.60
N ASP A 215 -1.10 -16.08 -10.69
CA ASP A 215 -1.38 -16.59 -9.34
C ASP A 215 -2.54 -17.59 -9.40
N PRO A 216 -2.34 -18.86 -8.96
CA PRO A 216 -3.41 -19.84 -8.87
C PRO A 216 -4.64 -19.41 -8.07
N GLN A 217 -4.47 -18.52 -7.09
CA GLN A 217 -5.57 -17.96 -6.28
C GLN A 217 -6.60 -17.21 -7.13
N ILE A 218 -6.17 -16.55 -8.20
CA ILE A 218 -7.07 -15.86 -9.13
C ILE A 218 -7.99 -16.86 -9.82
N LEU A 219 -7.46 -18.02 -10.22
CA LEU A 219 -8.25 -19.08 -10.85
C LEU A 219 -9.21 -19.78 -9.88
N ILE A 220 -8.79 -20.02 -8.63
CA ILE A 220 -9.66 -20.54 -7.56
C ILE A 220 -10.83 -19.57 -7.35
N ARG A 221 -10.54 -18.29 -7.26
CA ARG A 221 -11.56 -17.25 -7.11
C ARG A 221 -12.50 -17.20 -8.32
N GLN A 222 -11.98 -17.35 -9.54
CA GLN A 222 -12.79 -17.44 -10.76
C GLN A 222 -13.71 -18.64 -10.73
N ALA A 223 -13.25 -19.79 -10.23
CA ALA A 223 -14.07 -20.97 -10.01
C ALA A 223 -15.21 -20.72 -9.01
N MET A 224 -14.91 -20.10 -7.86
CA MET A 224 -15.93 -19.75 -6.85
C MET A 224 -17.02 -18.84 -7.41
N LEU A 225 -16.63 -17.81 -8.17
CA LEU A 225 -17.59 -16.90 -8.80
C LEU A 225 -18.40 -17.60 -9.90
N SER A 226 -17.80 -18.54 -10.64
CA SER A 226 -18.49 -19.34 -11.64
C SER A 226 -19.56 -20.23 -10.99
N VAL A 227 -19.26 -20.86 -9.84
CA VAL A 227 -20.26 -21.59 -9.05
C VAL A 227 -21.42 -20.67 -8.62
N SER A 228 -21.07 -19.50 -8.10
CA SER A 228 -22.07 -18.51 -7.67
C SER A 228 -22.95 -18.01 -8.82
N ALA A 229 -22.44 -18.03 -10.05
CA ALA A 229 -23.16 -17.72 -11.28
C ALA A 229 -23.90 -18.93 -11.90
N GLY A 230 -23.86 -20.09 -11.26
CA GLY A 230 -24.46 -21.34 -11.78
C GLY A 230 -23.67 -22.00 -12.93
N ARG A 231 -22.44 -21.55 -13.18
CA ARG A 231 -21.55 -22.04 -14.27
C ARG A 231 -20.60 -23.14 -13.77
N ASN A 232 -21.15 -24.26 -13.30
CA ASN A 232 -20.37 -25.29 -12.64
C ASN A 232 -19.33 -25.96 -13.55
N SER A 233 -19.62 -26.12 -14.86
CA SER A 233 -18.67 -26.63 -15.84
C SER A 233 -17.42 -25.75 -15.96
N ASP A 234 -17.62 -24.44 -16.01
CA ASP A 234 -16.52 -23.48 -16.12
C ASP A 234 -15.67 -23.48 -14.84
N ALA A 235 -16.33 -23.60 -13.68
CA ALA A 235 -15.65 -23.69 -12.40
C ALA A 235 -14.67 -24.86 -12.35
N LEU A 236 -15.07 -26.06 -12.82
CA LEU A 236 -14.19 -27.23 -12.87
C LEU A 236 -12.96 -27.00 -13.77
N VAL A 237 -13.15 -26.33 -14.92
CA VAL A 237 -12.04 -25.97 -15.81
C VAL A 237 -11.05 -25.02 -15.10
N PHE A 238 -11.54 -24.03 -14.37
CA PHE A 238 -10.67 -23.12 -13.64
C PHE A 238 -9.92 -23.80 -12.50
N LEU A 239 -10.55 -24.73 -11.77
CA LEU A 239 -9.87 -25.50 -10.71
C LEU A 239 -8.75 -26.38 -11.28
N GLU A 240 -8.96 -27.04 -12.41
CA GLU A 240 -7.93 -27.84 -13.08
C GLU A 240 -6.76 -26.96 -13.56
N ARG A 241 -7.06 -25.79 -14.12
CA ARG A 241 -6.03 -24.80 -14.48
C ARG A 241 -5.26 -24.31 -13.26
N ALA A 242 -5.92 -24.08 -12.13
CA ALA A 242 -5.26 -23.67 -10.88
C ALA A 242 -4.29 -24.74 -10.37
N ARG A 243 -4.68 -26.02 -10.41
CA ARG A 243 -3.80 -27.16 -10.08
C ARG A 243 -2.58 -27.21 -10.98
N THR A 244 -2.78 -27.07 -12.29
CA THR A 244 -1.70 -27.12 -13.26
C THR A 244 -0.73 -25.95 -13.11
N ALA A 245 -1.24 -24.74 -12.93
CA ALA A 245 -0.42 -23.55 -12.69
C ALA A 245 0.36 -23.65 -11.38
N GLY A 246 -0.30 -24.07 -10.30
CA GLY A 246 0.31 -24.19 -8.98
C GLY A 246 1.36 -25.30 -8.90
N SER A 247 1.18 -26.41 -9.61
CA SER A 247 2.16 -27.49 -9.64
C SER A 247 3.45 -27.08 -10.35
N LYS A 248 3.36 -26.30 -11.42
CA LYS A 248 4.52 -25.82 -12.18
C LYS A 248 5.38 -24.82 -11.42
N GLN A 249 4.77 -24.03 -10.53
CA GLN A 249 5.43 -22.93 -9.86
C GLN A 249 5.67 -23.17 -8.36
N SER A 250 5.27 -24.32 -7.81
CA SER A 250 5.27 -24.62 -6.37
C SER A 250 4.54 -23.55 -5.53
N LEU A 251 3.57 -22.87 -6.13
CA LEU A 251 2.86 -21.74 -5.53
C LEU A 251 1.62 -22.13 -4.72
N LEU A 252 1.08 -23.37 -4.93
CA LEU A 252 -0.08 -23.84 -4.19
C LEU A 252 0.29 -24.14 -2.73
N ARG A 253 -0.28 -23.41 -1.81
CA ARG A 253 -0.22 -23.69 -0.37
C ARG A 253 -1.11 -24.89 -0.04
N SER A 254 -0.91 -25.51 1.11
CA SER A 254 -1.80 -26.59 1.59
C SER A 254 -3.26 -26.14 1.68
N SER A 255 -3.50 -24.91 2.18
CA SER A 255 -4.84 -24.29 2.22
C SER A 255 -5.52 -24.20 0.87
N ASP A 256 -4.76 -23.90 -0.19
CA ASP A 256 -5.28 -23.76 -1.55
C ASP A 256 -5.74 -25.11 -2.13
N LYS A 257 -4.99 -26.17 -1.81
CA LYS A 257 -5.35 -27.55 -2.21
C LYS A 257 -6.63 -28.03 -1.52
N GLU A 258 -6.76 -27.70 -0.24
CA GLU A 258 -7.98 -28.01 0.53
C GLU A 258 -9.18 -27.24 0.00
N GLU A 259 -9.00 -25.97 -0.34
CA GLU A 259 -10.07 -25.15 -0.91
C GLU A 259 -10.52 -25.65 -2.29
N ILE A 260 -9.57 -26.00 -3.17
CA ILE A 260 -9.89 -26.63 -4.47
C ILE A 260 -10.72 -27.89 -4.27
N LEU A 261 -10.27 -28.78 -3.35
CA LEU A 261 -10.97 -30.03 -3.08
C LEU A 261 -12.38 -29.81 -2.53
N ARG A 262 -12.55 -28.82 -1.66
CA ARG A 262 -13.86 -28.46 -1.11
C ARG A 262 -14.82 -28.00 -2.21
N ILE A 263 -14.39 -27.04 -3.04
CA ILE A 263 -15.22 -26.51 -4.14
C ILE A 263 -15.62 -27.62 -5.12
N GLU A 264 -14.70 -28.52 -5.48
CA GLU A 264 -15.01 -29.65 -6.35
C GLU A 264 -16.02 -30.60 -5.71
N THR A 265 -15.90 -30.88 -4.43
CA THR A 265 -16.84 -31.73 -3.71
C THR A 265 -18.24 -31.13 -3.71
N ASP A 266 -18.33 -29.82 -3.42
CA ASP A 266 -19.59 -29.08 -3.41
C ASP A 266 -20.26 -29.08 -4.79
N ILE A 267 -19.48 -28.83 -5.86
CA ILE A 267 -19.98 -28.91 -7.25
C ILE A 267 -20.49 -30.31 -7.58
N ASN A 268 -19.71 -31.35 -7.26
CA ASN A 268 -20.10 -32.73 -7.57
C ASN A 268 -21.34 -33.19 -6.78
N ASN A 269 -21.49 -32.75 -5.54
CA ASN A 269 -22.71 -33.03 -4.76
C ASN A 269 -23.92 -32.33 -5.37
N PHE A 270 -23.79 -31.02 -5.70
CA PHE A 270 -24.87 -30.29 -6.38
C PHE A 270 -25.30 -30.93 -7.70
N LEU A 271 -24.35 -31.40 -8.51
CA LEU A 271 -24.67 -32.06 -9.79
C LEU A 271 -25.38 -33.42 -9.59
N ARG A 272 -25.04 -34.15 -8.51
CA ARG A 272 -25.73 -35.44 -8.19
C ARG A 272 -27.15 -35.25 -7.68
N GLU A 273 -27.40 -34.18 -6.92
CA GLU A 273 -28.73 -33.90 -6.37
C GLU A 273 -29.72 -33.41 -7.44
N ASN A 274 -29.21 -32.92 -8.57
CA ASN A 274 -30.02 -32.37 -9.66
C ASN A 274 -30.11 -33.30 -10.90
N GLN A 275 -29.60 -34.55 -10.80
CA GLN A 275 -29.80 -35.63 -11.77
C GLN A 275 -30.93 -36.55 -11.32
#